data_d625b5e567f8d557141e4203ea087501
#
_entry.id   d625b5e567f8d557141e4203ea087501
#
_cell.length_a   1.000
_cell.length_b   1.000
_cell.length_c   1.000
_cell.angle_alpha   90.00
_cell.angle_beta   90.00
_cell.angle_gamma   90.00
#
_symmetry.space_group_name_H-M   'P 1'
#
loop_
_entity.id
_entity.type
_entity.pdbx_description
1 polymer ?
#
loop_
_entity_poly.entity_id
_entity_poly.type
_entity_poly.pdbx_seq_one_letter_code
_entity_poly.pdbx_strand_id
1 'polypeptide(L)'
;MACDTSYLDRPEELVALLANGLRALWAVDVGDCPSDQGLSQKLAQARYNVEHDLVDMENVEPGTFGPGGFRDPGHLLEWLESHRPAEEPVLSHGDCCLPNLFGVGERLTGFIDLGKTGRADKWCDMALCCRSLSSNLAGRYGGRPRHDFDPKRLFDVLGMDMDEEKIRYYILLDELF
;
A
#
# COMPACT_ATOMS: atom_id res chain seq x y z
N MET A 1 17.25 4.44 -1.60
CA MET A 1 15.82 4.11 -1.34
C MET A 1 14.95 4.72 -2.43
N ALA A 2 13.82 4.14 -2.72
CA ALA A 2 12.90 4.69 -3.73
C ALA A 2 12.34 6.08 -3.37
N CYS A 3 12.36 6.47 -2.10
CA CYS A 3 11.97 7.81 -1.64
C CYS A 3 13.10 8.86 -1.71
N ASP A 4 14.31 8.50 -2.14
CA ASP A 4 15.41 9.47 -2.26
C ASP A 4 15.14 10.50 -3.36
N THR A 5 15.61 11.74 -3.16
CA THR A 5 15.43 12.84 -4.13
C THR A 5 15.90 12.46 -5.54
N SER A 6 16.95 11.64 -5.64
CA SER A 6 17.46 11.15 -6.92
C SER A 6 16.44 10.34 -7.73
N TYR A 7 15.51 9.65 -7.06
CA TYR A 7 14.38 8.97 -7.70
C TYR A 7 13.19 9.89 -7.90
N LEU A 8 12.85 10.71 -6.90
CA LEU A 8 11.75 11.67 -7.00
C LEU A 8 11.94 12.68 -8.13
N ASP A 9 13.19 13.01 -8.45
CA ASP A 9 13.53 13.87 -9.62
C ASP A 9 13.44 13.13 -10.97
N ARG A 10 13.33 11.79 -10.95
CA ARG A 10 13.20 10.92 -12.13
C ARG A 10 12.01 9.98 -11.98
N PRO A 11 10.76 10.50 -11.95
CA PRO A 11 9.59 9.72 -11.59
C PRO A 11 9.28 8.56 -12.55
N GLU A 12 9.70 8.63 -13.81
CA GLU A 12 9.58 7.50 -14.76
C GLU A 12 10.45 6.32 -14.33
N GLU A 13 11.70 6.58 -13.90
CA GLU A 13 12.60 5.55 -13.39
C GLU A 13 12.09 4.99 -12.04
N LEU A 14 11.54 5.85 -11.19
CA LEU A 14 10.92 5.46 -9.93
C LEU A 14 9.76 4.49 -10.17
N VAL A 15 8.84 4.83 -11.05
CA VAL A 15 7.68 3.98 -11.37
C VAL A 15 8.11 2.65 -11.97
N ALA A 16 9.13 2.64 -12.84
CA ALA A 16 9.68 1.40 -13.37
C ALA A 16 10.30 0.52 -12.27
N LEU A 17 11.04 1.12 -11.32
CA LEU A 17 11.57 0.43 -10.15
C LEU A 17 10.45 -0.19 -9.30
N LEU A 18 9.39 0.58 -8.99
CA LEU A 18 8.25 0.10 -8.20
C LEU A 18 7.53 -1.06 -8.90
N ALA A 19 7.27 -0.93 -10.21
CA ALA A 19 6.66 -2.00 -11.00
C ALA A 19 7.51 -3.28 -11.01
N ASN A 20 8.83 -3.15 -11.13
CA ASN A 20 9.75 -4.29 -11.08
C ASN A 20 9.78 -4.92 -9.67
N GLY A 21 9.67 -4.12 -8.61
CA GLY A 21 9.54 -4.59 -7.25
C GLY A 21 8.27 -5.43 -7.04
N LEU A 22 7.13 -4.89 -7.43
CA LEU A 22 5.83 -5.57 -7.32
C LEU A 22 5.82 -6.87 -8.13
N ARG A 23 6.30 -6.84 -9.38
CA ARG A 23 6.40 -8.06 -10.22
C ARG A 23 7.31 -9.12 -9.61
N ALA A 24 8.41 -8.71 -8.96
CA ALA A 24 9.31 -9.66 -8.30
C ALA A 24 8.64 -10.38 -7.13
N LEU A 25 7.82 -9.68 -6.34
CA LEU A 25 7.00 -10.28 -5.29
C LEU A 25 5.93 -11.22 -5.87
N TRP A 26 5.18 -10.76 -6.86
CA TRP A 26 4.06 -11.52 -7.45
C TRP A 26 4.50 -12.76 -8.23
N ALA A 27 5.76 -12.81 -8.66
CA ALA A 27 6.32 -13.98 -9.34
C ALA A 27 6.66 -15.15 -8.38
N VAL A 28 6.64 -14.91 -7.07
CA VAL A 28 6.90 -15.94 -6.07
C VAL A 28 5.67 -16.83 -5.90
N ASP A 29 5.85 -18.15 -5.99
CA ASP A 29 4.78 -19.10 -5.66
C ASP A 29 4.45 -19.03 -4.17
N VAL A 30 3.18 -18.87 -3.85
CA VAL A 30 2.66 -18.74 -2.47
C VAL A 30 1.88 -19.96 -2.01
N GLY A 31 1.90 -21.07 -2.77
CA GLY A 31 1.17 -22.30 -2.42
C GLY A 31 1.49 -22.81 -1.00
N ASP A 32 2.77 -22.82 -0.65
CA ASP A 32 3.29 -23.28 0.64
C ASP A 32 3.77 -22.10 1.54
N CYS A 33 3.28 -20.89 1.32
CA CYS A 33 3.69 -19.73 2.12
C CYS A 33 3.24 -19.91 3.58
N PRO A 34 4.16 -19.90 4.56
CA PRO A 34 3.83 -20.14 5.97
C PRO A 34 3.11 -18.97 6.63
N SER A 35 3.17 -17.77 6.03
CA SER A 35 2.55 -16.54 6.54
C SER A 35 1.29 -16.23 5.73
N ASP A 36 0.13 -16.39 6.35
CA ASP A 36 -1.14 -15.94 5.79
C ASP A 36 -1.42 -14.49 6.27
N GLN A 37 -1.39 -13.56 5.33
CA GLN A 37 -1.70 -12.14 5.50
C GLN A 37 -2.94 -11.74 4.70
N GLY A 38 -3.78 -12.71 4.36
CA GLY A 38 -5.03 -12.51 3.64
C GLY A 38 -6.01 -11.64 4.41
N LEU A 39 -7.04 -11.18 3.71
CA LEU A 39 -8.00 -10.21 4.21
C LEU A 39 -8.69 -10.66 5.51
N SER A 40 -8.96 -11.95 5.65
CA SER A 40 -9.56 -12.48 6.88
C SER A 40 -8.67 -12.29 8.11
N GLN A 41 -7.36 -12.51 7.97
CA GLN A 41 -6.38 -12.30 9.05
C GLN A 41 -6.21 -10.82 9.36
N LYS A 42 -6.11 -9.96 8.32
CA LYS A 42 -6.02 -8.52 8.51
C LYS A 42 -7.25 -7.95 9.22
N LEU A 43 -8.45 -8.36 8.83
CA LEU A 43 -9.68 -7.91 9.51
C LEU A 43 -9.77 -8.41 10.95
N ALA A 44 -9.30 -9.62 11.24
CA ALA A 44 -9.23 -10.12 12.62
C ALA A 44 -8.27 -9.28 13.47
N GLN A 45 -7.11 -8.91 12.93
CA GLN A 45 -6.16 -8.01 13.61
C GLN A 45 -6.73 -6.59 13.77
N ALA A 46 -7.36 -6.05 12.72
CA ALA A 46 -8.01 -4.73 12.77
C ALA A 46 -9.11 -4.70 13.85
N ARG A 47 -9.91 -5.77 13.95
CA ARG A 47 -10.91 -5.92 15.02
C ARG A 47 -10.25 -5.90 16.41
N TYR A 48 -9.17 -6.66 16.58
CA TYR A 48 -8.41 -6.65 17.83
C TYR A 48 -7.91 -5.25 18.19
N ASN A 49 -7.35 -4.52 17.21
CA ASN A 49 -6.87 -3.15 17.43
C ASN A 49 -8.00 -2.21 17.83
N VAL A 50 -9.17 -2.29 17.19
CA VAL A 50 -10.34 -1.48 17.51
C VAL A 50 -10.88 -1.79 18.92
N GLU A 51 -11.01 -3.08 19.27
CA GLU A 51 -11.55 -3.52 20.58
C GLU A 51 -10.61 -3.17 21.75
N HIS A 52 -9.32 -2.95 21.48
CA HIS A 52 -8.31 -2.65 22.50
C HIS A 52 -7.76 -1.21 22.43
N ASP A 53 -8.43 -0.32 21.67
CA ASP A 53 -8.01 1.08 21.48
C ASP A 53 -6.55 1.23 21.01
N LEU A 54 -6.10 0.36 20.11
CA LEU A 54 -4.74 0.33 19.57
C LEU A 54 -4.62 1.04 18.19
N VAL A 55 -5.72 1.59 17.67
CA VAL A 55 -5.71 2.33 16.40
C VAL A 55 -4.98 3.67 16.59
N ASP A 56 -3.99 3.94 15.73
CA ASP A 56 -3.23 5.19 15.75
C ASP A 56 -4.06 6.35 15.16
N MET A 57 -4.84 7.00 16.01
CA MET A 57 -5.72 8.12 15.61
C MET A 57 -4.97 9.41 15.25
N GLU A 58 -3.67 9.52 15.56
CA GLU A 58 -2.88 10.72 15.28
C GLU A 58 -2.36 10.76 13.84
N ASN A 59 -2.16 9.58 13.23
CA ASN A 59 -1.55 9.45 11.90
C ASN A 59 -2.53 9.02 10.80
N VAL A 60 -3.84 9.02 11.06
CA VAL A 60 -4.85 8.69 10.05
C VAL A 60 -4.87 9.71 8.90
N GLU A 61 -5.19 9.24 7.70
CA GLU A 61 -5.36 10.12 6.55
C GLU A 61 -6.50 11.12 6.79
N PRO A 62 -6.30 12.41 6.40
CA PRO A 62 -7.32 13.44 6.56
C PRO A 62 -8.64 13.05 5.89
N GLY A 63 -9.74 13.13 6.65
CA GLY A 63 -11.08 12.81 6.15
C GLY A 63 -11.49 11.35 6.32
N THR A 64 -10.62 10.48 6.84
CA THR A 64 -11.01 9.10 7.20
C THR A 64 -12.09 9.12 8.28
N PHE A 65 -11.89 9.91 9.32
CA PHE A 65 -12.87 10.06 10.41
C PHE A 65 -13.44 11.47 10.48
N GLY A 66 -14.66 11.60 11.04
CA GLY A 66 -15.33 12.89 11.26
C GLY A 66 -16.28 13.30 10.13
N PRO A 67 -16.52 14.61 9.92
CA PRO A 67 -17.51 15.07 8.96
C PRO A 67 -17.21 14.62 7.52
N GLY A 68 -18.09 13.80 6.97
CA GLY A 68 -17.93 13.21 5.61
C GLY A 68 -17.16 11.91 5.54
N GLY A 69 -16.52 11.48 6.64
CA GLY A 69 -15.84 10.19 6.79
C GLY A 69 -16.60 9.23 7.69
N PHE A 70 -15.88 8.25 8.22
CA PHE A 70 -16.44 7.31 9.21
C PHE A 70 -16.56 8.00 10.57
N ARG A 71 -17.56 7.59 11.37
CA ARG A 71 -17.79 8.15 12.69
C ARG A 71 -16.63 7.86 13.65
N ASP A 72 -16.14 6.63 13.61
CA ASP A 72 -15.11 6.07 14.48
C ASP A 72 -14.49 4.81 13.87
N PRO A 73 -13.38 4.26 14.43
CA PRO A 73 -12.75 3.03 13.94
C PRO A 73 -13.70 1.81 13.89
N GLY A 74 -14.63 1.69 14.83
CA GLY A 74 -15.62 0.62 14.85
C GLY A 74 -16.54 0.67 13.63
N HIS A 75 -17.04 1.86 13.28
CA HIS A 75 -17.86 2.06 12.09
C HIS A 75 -17.08 1.79 10.78
N LEU A 76 -15.80 2.15 10.72
CA LEU A 76 -14.93 1.78 9.60
C LEU A 76 -14.76 0.27 9.50
N LEU A 77 -14.52 -0.43 10.62
CA LEU A 77 -14.38 -1.88 10.65
C LEU A 77 -15.64 -2.58 10.15
N GLU A 78 -16.83 -2.17 10.63
CA GLU A 78 -18.13 -2.71 10.16
C GLU A 78 -18.30 -2.55 8.65
N TRP A 79 -17.91 -1.40 8.11
CA TRP A 79 -17.93 -1.16 6.67
C TRP A 79 -16.97 -2.08 5.93
N LEU A 80 -15.73 -2.20 6.36
CA LEU A 80 -14.71 -3.07 5.75
C LEU A 80 -15.16 -4.53 5.73
N GLU A 81 -15.78 -5.01 6.81
CA GLU A 81 -16.28 -6.38 6.89
C GLU A 81 -17.43 -6.68 5.95
N SER A 82 -18.27 -5.66 5.68
CA SER A 82 -19.43 -5.80 4.79
C SER A 82 -19.10 -5.56 3.30
N HIS A 83 -17.91 -4.98 2.99
CA HIS A 83 -17.52 -4.60 1.62
C HIS A 83 -16.24 -5.31 1.16
N ARG A 84 -16.01 -6.54 1.61
CA ARG A 84 -14.80 -7.30 1.27
C ARG A 84 -14.65 -7.51 -0.23
N PRO A 85 -13.53 -7.08 -0.84
CA PRO A 85 -13.24 -7.38 -2.24
C PRO A 85 -12.86 -8.85 -2.43
N ALA A 86 -12.95 -9.32 -3.67
CA ALA A 86 -12.35 -10.60 -4.06
C ALA A 86 -10.82 -10.46 -4.07
N GLU A 87 -10.13 -11.41 -3.42
CA GLU A 87 -8.68 -11.40 -3.31
C GLU A 87 -8.00 -12.06 -4.53
N GLU A 88 -6.87 -11.52 -4.91
CA GLU A 88 -5.93 -12.06 -5.90
C GLU A 88 -4.60 -12.35 -5.17
N PRO A 89 -4.46 -13.55 -4.56
CA PRO A 89 -3.36 -13.82 -3.64
C PRO A 89 -2.01 -13.94 -4.34
N VAL A 90 -1.04 -13.21 -3.82
CA VAL A 90 0.37 -13.18 -4.22
C VAL A 90 1.26 -13.18 -2.98
N LEU A 91 2.59 -13.21 -3.15
CA LEU A 91 3.49 -12.78 -2.09
C LEU A 91 3.38 -11.25 -1.99
N SER A 92 2.86 -10.78 -0.86
CA SER A 92 2.77 -9.36 -0.53
C SER A 92 3.88 -8.97 0.43
N HIS A 93 4.44 -7.77 0.26
CA HIS A 93 5.32 -7.13 1.24
C HIS A 93 4.57 -6.83 2.54
N GLY A 94 3.31 -6.42 2.41
CA GLY A 94 2.44 -6.03 3.51
C GLY A 94 2.58 -4.57 3.97
N ASP A 95 3.67 -3.90 3.56
CA ASP A 95 3.91 -2.45 3.70
C ASP A 95 4.79 -1.96 2.53
N CYS A 96 4.27 -2.01 1.31
CA CYS A 96 4.99 -1.67 0.09
C CYS A 96 5.08 -0.15 -0.12
N CYS A 97 5.69 0.56 0.84
CA CYS A 97 5.95 1.99 0.77
C CYS A 97 7.32 2.29 0.16
N LEU A 98 7.51 3.49 -0.43
CA LEU A 98 8.76 3.88 -1.10
C LEU A 98 10.02 3.70 -0.23
N PRO A 99 10.02 4.03 1.08
CA PRO A 99 11.19 3.83 1.94
C PRO A 99 11.63 2.36 2.04
N ASN A 100 10.72 1.42 1.81
CA ASN A 100 10.98 -0.02 1.97
C ASN A 100 11.55 -0.68 0.72
N LEU A 101 11.68 0.07 -0.41
CA LEU A 101 12.25 -0.43 -1.67
C LEU A 101 13.62 0.20 -1.93
N PHE A 102 14.56 -0.63 -2.37
CA PHE A 102 15.90 -0.21 -2.76
C PHE A 102 16.17 -0.61 -4.21
N GLY A 103 16.85 0.29 -4.94
CA GLY A 103 17.18 0.05 -6.35
C GLY A 103 18.39 0.81 -6.82
N VAL A 104 18.83 0.46 -8.03
CA VAL A 104 19.82 1.20 -8.81
C VAL A 104 19.27 1.31 -10.23
N GLY A 105 18.95 2.53 -10.65
CA GLY A 105 18.14 2.74 -11.84
C GLY A 105 16.77 2.07 -11.67
N GLU A 106 16.31 1.40 -12.70
CA GLU A 106 15.04 0.65 -12.66
C GLU A 106 15.18 -0.74 -12.00
N ARG A 107 16.41 -1.14 -11.62
CA ARG A 107 16.68 -2.47 -11.09
C ARG A 107 16.48 -2.51 -9.58
N LEU A 108 15.52 -3.33 -9.12
CA LEU A 108 15.36 -3.65 -7.71
C LEU A 108 16.65 -4.30 -7.14
N THR A 109 17.06 -3.88 -5.96
CA THR A 109 18.17 -4.48 -5.21
C THR A 109 17.75 -5.11 -3.89
N GLY A 110 16.58 -4.76 -3.37
CA GLY A 110 16.03 -5.39 -2.18
C GLY A 110 14.86 -4.65 -1.56
N PHE A 111 14.30 -5.29 -0.55
CA PHE A 111 13.26 -4.76 0.34
C PHE A 111 13.76 -4.79 1.79
N ILE A 112 13.20 -3.94 2.61
CA ILE A 112 13.35 -3.96 4.07
C ILE A 112 11.97 -3.94 4.73
N ASP A 113 11.94 -4.14 6.05
CA ASP A 113 10.71 -4.15 6.84
C ASP A 113 9.68 -5.22 6.40
N LEU A 114 10.17 -6.46 6.35
CA LEU A 114 9.41 -7.62 5.87
C LEU A 114 8.53 -8.27 6.97
N GLY A 115 8.31 -7.59 8.08
CA GLY A 115 7.56 -8.13 9.22
C GLY A 115 6.09 -8.48 8.92
N LYS A 116 5.50 -7.84 7.91
CA LYS A 116 4.12 -8.07 7.44
C LYS A 116 4.06 -8.90 6.14
N THR A 117 5.19 -9.47 5.69
CA THR A 117 5.25 -10.23 4.43
C THR A 117 4.54 -11.56 4.53
N GLY A 118 3.76 -11.89 3.52
CA GLY A 118 3.04 -13.16 3.45
C GLY A 118 2.12 -13.25 2.24
N ARG A 119 1.35 -14.33 2.18
CA ARG A 119 0.32 -14.52 1.16
C ARG A 119 -0.84 -13.56 1.42
N ALA A 120 -1.08 -12.61 0.52
CA ALA A 120 -2.17 -11.62 0.62
C ALA A 120 -2.65 -11.18 -0.77
N ASP A 121 -3.72 -10.38 -0.80
CA ASP A 121 -4.17 -9.76 -2.05
C ASP A 121 -3.11 -8.78 -2.58
N LYS A 122 -2.81 -8.86 -3.89
CA LYS A 122 -1.88 -7.93 -4.56
C LYS A 122 -2.26 -6.46 -4.38
N TRP A 123 -3.55 -6.17 -4.20
CA TRP A 123 -4.06 -4.81 -4.02
C TRP A 123 -3.70 -4.20 -2.66
N CYS A 124 -3.32 -5.01 -1.69
CA CYS A 124 -2.76 -4.52 -0.44
C CYS A 124 -1.48 -3.70 -0.70
N ASP A 125 -0.51 -4.29 -1.41
CA ASP A 125 0.73 -3.60 -1.76
C ASP A 125 0.48 -2.46 -2.76
N MET A 126 -0.42 -2.65 -3.73
CA MET A 126 -0.77 -1.61 -4.71
C MET A 126 -1.32 -0.35 -4.04
N ALA A 127 -2.22 -0.49 -3.06
CA ALA A 127 -2.81 0.64 -2.35
C ALA A 127 -1.75 1.45 -1.60
N LEU A 128 -0.90 0.77 -0.82
CA LEU A 128 0.16 1.42 -0.05
C LEU A 128 1.24 2.03 -0.94
N CYS A 129 1.63 1.34 -2.03
CA CYS A 129 2.56 1.85 -3.02
C CYS A 129 2.02 3.12 -3.71
N CYS A 130 0.77 3.12 -4.15
CA CYS A 130 0.13 4.28 -4.77
C CYS A 130 0.02 5.46 -3.81
N ARG A 131 -0.39 5.24 -2.55
CA ARG A 131 -0.45 6.27 -1.52
C ARG A 131 0.93 6.86 -1.25
N SER A 132 1.92 6.00 -1.07
CA SER A 132 3.30 6.42 -0.81
C SER A 132 3.89 7.19 -1.99
N LEU A 133 3.71 6.72 -3.23
CA LEU A 133 4.15 7.39 -4.45
C LEU A 133 3.51 8.78 -4.58
N SER A 134 2.18 8.86 -4.46
CA SER A 134 1.44 10.11 -4.58
C SER A 134 1.87 11.13 -3.52
N SER A 135 2.03 10.69 -2.26
CA SER A 135 2.43 11.56 -1.15
C SER A 135 3.86 12.08 -1.30
N ASN A 136 4.80 11.24 -1.74
CA ASN A 136 6.17 11.66 -1.99
C ASN A 136 6.26 12.64 -3.18
N LEU A 137 5.58 12.37 -4.29
CA LEU A 137 5.55 13.28 -5.44
C LEU A 137 4.81 14.58 -5.15
N ALA A 138 3.84 14.59 -4.23
CA ALA A 138 3.20 15.81 -3.75
C ALA A 138 4.08 16.61 -2.76
N GLY A 139 5.25 16.09 -2.36
CA GLY A 139 6.16 16.76 -1.42
C GLY A 139 5.71 16.68 0.05
N ARG A 140 4.79 15.79 0.43
CA ARG A 140 4.28 15.68 1.82
C ARG A 140 5.38 15.34 2.83
N TYR A 141 6.40 14.60 2.41
CA TYR A 141 7.53 14.19 3.27
C TYR A 141 8.79 15.05 3.03
N GLY A 142 8.61 16.24 2.44
CA GLY A 142 9.69 17.11 2.00
C GLY A 142 10.05 16.87 0.53
N GLY A 143 10.95 17.75 0.00
CA GLY A 143 11.32 17.71 -1.40
C GLY A 143 10.43 18.61 -2.27
N ARG A 144 10.74 18.64 -3.57
CA ARG A 144 10.02 19.46 -4.56
C ARG A 144 8.79 18.71 -5.08
N PRO A 145 7.57 19.29 -4.99
CA PRO A 145 6.40 18.68 -5.60
C PRO A 145 6.56 18.48 -7.12
N ARG A 146 6.11 17.35 -7.63
CA ARG A 146 6.17 16.96 -9.04
C ARG A 146 4.75 16.90 -9.61
N HIS A 147 4.14 18.07 -9.81
CA HIS A 147 2.80 18.20 -10.40
C HIS A 147 2.76 17.88 -11.90
N ASP A 148 3.92 17.75 -12.54
CA ASP A 148 4.11 17.40 -13.93
C ASP A 148 4.04 15.89 -14.21
N PHE A 149 3.90 15.05 -13.16
CA PHE A 149 3.85 13.61 -13.27
C PHE A 149 2.57 13.01 -12.64
N ASP A 150 1.92 12.10 -13.38
CA ASP A 150 0.74 11.38 -12.90
C ASP A 150 1.16 10.04 -12.26
N PRO A 151 0.95 9.84 -10.95
CA PRO A 151 1.24 8.58 -10.27
C PRO A 151 0.52 7.35 -10.87
N LYS A 152 -0.60 7.56 -11.59
CA LYS A 152 -1.35 6.49 -12.26
C LYS A 152 -0.53 5.79 -13.35
N ARG A 153 0.58 6.40 -13.80
CA ARG A 153 1.55 5.78 -14.72
C ARG A 153 2.10 4.43 -14.21
N LEU A 154 2.04 4.19 -12.90
CA LEU A 154 2.39 2.88 -12.33
C LEU A 154 1.53 1.76 -12.93
N PHE A 155 0.25 2.00 -13.13
CA PHE A 155 -0.67 1.03 -13.73
C PHE A 155 -0.36 0.78 -15.20
N ASP A 156 -0.04 1.83 -15.97
CA ASP A 156 0.38 1.71 -17.36
C ASP A 156 1.62 0.82 -17.48
N VAL A 157 2.64 1.07 -16.62
CA VAL A 157 3.88 0.28 -16.60
C VAL A 157 3.62 -1.16 -16.16
N LEU A 158 2.71 -1.39 -15.22
CA LEU A 158 2.32 -2.74 -14.80
C LEU A 158 1.48 -3.48 -15.85
N GLY A 159 0.85 -2.75 -16.79
CA GLY A 159 -0.07 -3.31 -17.79
C GLY A 159 -1.38 -3.78 -17.18
N MET A 160 -1.91 -3.06 -16.20
CA MET A 160 -3.15 -3.40 -15.51
C MET A 160 -4.05 -2.17 -15.33
N ASP A 161 -5.35 -2.39 -15.29
CA ASP A 161 -6.33 -1.36 -14.99
C ASP A 161 -6.29 -1.00 -13.50
N MET A 162 -6.53 0.28 -13.19
CA MET A 162 -6.64 0.76 -11.81
C MET A 162 -8.01 0.40 -11.24
N ASP A 163 -8.03 -0.32 -10.12
CA ASP A 163 -9.23 -0.56 -9.33
C ASP A 163 -9.27 0.42 -8.14
N GLU A 164 -9.95 1.55 -8.33
CA GLU A 164 -10.04 2.61 -7.32
C GLU A 164 -10.78 2.12 -6.05
N GLU A 165 -11.71 1.18 -6.18
CA GLU A 165 -12.46 0.64 -5.04
C GLU A 165 -11.57 -0.24 -4.17
N LYS A 166 -10.77 -1.14 -4.77
CA LYS A 166 -9.80 -1.94 -4.04
C LYS A 166 -8.71 -1.09 -3.40
N ILE A 167 -8.16 -0.10 -4.12
CA ILE A 167 -7.17 0.83 -3.55
C ILE A 167 -7.75 1.53 -2.32
N ARG A 168 -8.92 2.12 -2.45
CA ARG A 168 -9.60 2.78 -1.33
C ARG A 168 -9.83 1.82 -0.17
N TYR A 169 -10.27 0.59 -0.45
CA TYR A 169 -10.54 -0.41 0.57
C TYR A 169 -9.29 -0.72 1.40
N TYR A 170 -8.14 -0.99 0.75
CA TYR A 170 -6.90 -1.33 1.44
C TYR A 170 -6.23 -0.14 2.13
N ILE A 171 -6.38 1.08 1.61
CA ILE A 171 -5.98 2.30 2.34
C ILE A 171 -6.81 2.44 3.63
N LEU A 172 -8.13 2.29 3.55
CA LEU A 172 -9.00 2.36 4.73
C LEU A 172 -8.72 1.23 5.74
N LEU A 173 -8.38 0.04 5.27
CA LEU A 173 -8.00 -1.06 6.16
C LEU A 173 -6.70 -0.76 6.89
N ASP A 174 -5.73 -0.12 6.25
CA ASP A 174 -4.45 0.28 6.86
C ASP A 174 -4.61 1.31 7.98
N GLU A 175 -5.68 2.12 7.95
CA GLU A 175 -6.00 3.10 9.00
C GLU A 175 -6.37 2.47 10.36
N LEU A 176 -6.53 1.15 10.42
CA LEU A 176 -6.83 0.43 11.66
C LEU A 176 -5.60 -0.26 12.30
N PHE A 177 -4.34 0.08 11.81
CA PHE A 177 -3.08 -0.56 12.27
C PHE A 177 -2.11 0.40 12.93
#